data_fb4c01fa91b87a28cf6e33156f71afd1
#
_entry.id   fb4c01fa91b87a28cf6e33156f71afd1
#
_cell.length_a   1.000
_cell.length_b   1.000
_cell.length_c   1.000
_cell.angle_alpha   90.00
_cell.angle_beta   90.00
_cell.angle_gamma   90.00
#
_symmetry.space_group_name_H-M   'P 1'
#
loop_
_entity.id
_entity.type
_entity.pdbx_description
1 polymer ?
#
loop_
_entity_poly.entity_id
_entity_poly.type
_entity_poly.pdbx_seq_one_letter_code
_entity_poly.pdbx_strand_id
1 'polypeptide(L)'
;EYSYCDYAIALVAKGLGKTDLYQQYLKQSSNWKNLWRADYEHAGVKGFILPRDKEGNWLDKIPFGNSHIQKPTFTYTPVTFEGPWYTPWWNMFFYEASSWEYALSIPHDVPGLIEQCGGKEKFDERLDIFFDKGFFNVNNEPSFLTPCLYHWVGRPDKSGDRIHEIILSLIHI
;
A
#
# COMPACT_ATOMS: atom_id res chain seq x y z
N GLU A 1 -3.67 4.75 -6.26
CA GLU A 1 -5.08 4.97 -6.68
C GLU A 1 -5.17 5.22 -8.19
N TYR A 2 -4.51 6.26 -8.75
CA TYR A 2 -4.61 6.57 -10.19
C TYR A 2 -4.29 5.38 -11.10
N SER A 3 -3.27 4.58 -10.78
CA SER A 3 -2.95 3.39 -11.57
C SER A 3 -4.08 2.35 -11.59
N TYR A 4 -4.84 2.24 -10.51
CA TYR A 4 -6.03 1.40 -10.48
C TYR A 4 -7.18 1.99 -11.32
N CYS A 5 -7.37 3.31 -11.26
CA CYS A 5 -8.34 4.00 -12.13
C CYS A 5 -7.97 3.83 -13.61
N ASP A 6 -6.69 3.97 -13.97
CA ASP A 6 -6.20 3.74 -15.33
C ASP A 6 -6.49 2.30 -15.80
N TYR A 7 -6.31 1.32 -14.91
CA TYR A 7 -6.66 -0.07 -15.22
C TYR A 7 -8.16 -0.25 -15.49
N ALA A 8 -9.00 0.37 -14.67
CA ALA A 8 -10.45 0.31 -14.86
C ALA A 8 -10.87 0.96 -16.21
N ILE A 9 -10.27 2.11 -16.55
CA ILE A 9 -10.48 2.77 -17.85
C ILE A 9 -10.03 1.87 -19.00
N ALA A 10 -8.88 1.20 -18.85
CA ALA A 10 -8.39 0.24 -19.85
C ALA A 10 -9.41 -0.86 -20.11
N LEU A 11 -9.99 -1.46 -19.05
CA LEU A 11 -11.00 -2.51 -19.21
C LEU A 11 -12.25 -2.03 -19.93
N VAL A 12 -12.73 -0.82 -19.61
CA VAL A 12 -13.88 -0.21 -20.31
C VAL A 12 -13.53 0.04 -21.78
N ALA A 13 -12.35 0.60 -22.07
CA ALA A 13 -11.89 0.85 -23.43
C ALA A 13 -11.81 -0.46 -24.24
N LYS A 14 -11.33 -1.54 -23.63
CA LYS A 14 -11.30 -2.89 -24.22
C LYS A 14 -12.71 -3.36 -24.57
N GLY A 15 -13.65 -3.25 -23.64
CA GLY A 15 -15.07 -3.64 -23.85
C GLY A 15 -15.74 -2.86 -24.98
N LEU A 16 -15.34 -1.60 -25.19
CA LEU A 16 -15.84 -0.73 -26.26
C LEU A 16 -15.07 -0.86 -27.59
N GLY A 17 -14.11 -1.78 -27.71
CA GLY A 17 -13.29 -1.96 -28.91
C GLY A 17 -12.33 -0.80 -29.19
N LYS A 18 -12.02 0.05 -28.19
CA LYS A 18 -11.10 1.20 -28.31
C LYS A 18 -9.67 0.77 -28.02
N THR A 19 -9.05 0.06 -28.98
CA THR A 19 -7.75 -0.60 -28.80
C THR A 19 -6.64 0.35 -28.37
N ASP A 20 -6.52 1.53 -28.98
CA ASP A 20 -5.47 2.49 -28.65
C ASP A 20 -5.59 3.01 -27.20
N LEU A 21 -6.81 3.34 -26.78
CA LEU A 21 -7.08 3.77 -25.39
C LEU A 21 -6.82 2.63 -24.41
N TYR A 22 -7.20 1.40 -24.78
CA TYR A 22 -6.89 0.23 -23.96
C TYR A 22 -5.39 0.10 -23.72
N GLN A 23 -4.57 0.15 -24.76
CA GLN A 23 -3.11 0.03 -24.65
C GLN A 23 -2.51 1.19 -23.86
N GLN A 24 -2.98 2.41 -24.10
CA GLN A 24 -2.52 3.59 -23.38
C GLN A 24 -2.76 3.46 -21.86
N TYR A 25 -3.99 3.19 -21.46
CA TYR A 25 -4.34 3.13 -20.05
C TYR A 25 -3.82 1.88 -19.35
N LEU A 26 -3.71 0.76 -20.05
CA LEU A 26 -3.04 -0.43 -19.53
C LEU A 26 -1.56 -0.16 -19.21
N LYS A 27 -0.86 0.60 -20.06
CA LYS A 27 0.50 1.04 -19.76
C LYS A 27 0.55 1.98 -18.55
N GLN A 28 -0.36 2.93 -18.46
CA GLN A 28 -0.43 3.88 -17.35
C GLN A 28 -0.74 3.18 -16.02
N SER A 29 -1.52 2.11 -16.03
CA SER A 29 -1.84 1.34 -14.82
C SER A 29 -0.61 0.73 -14.13
N SER A 30 0.53 0.66 -14.81
CA SER A 30 1.80 0.20 -14.24
C SER A 30 2.60 1.32 -13.55
N ASN A 31 2.12 2.58 -13.57
CA ASN A 31 2.85 3.72 -13.02
C ASN A 31 3.06 3.68 -11.50
N TRP A 32 2.32 2.83 -10.77
CA TRP A 32 2.58 2.59 -9.36
C TRP A 32 4.04 2.14 -9.11
N LYS A 33 4.67 1.44 -10.08
CA LYS A 33 6.07 0.99 -10.00
C LYS A 33 7.07 2.15 -9.93
N ASN A 34 6.69 3.34 -10.43
CA ASN A 34 7.54 4.54 -10.34
C ASN A 34 7.70 5.04 -8.89
N LEU A 35 6.79 4.67 -8.00
CA LEU A 35 6.85 4.98 -6.57
C LEU A 35 7.36 3.80 -5.74
N TRP A 36 7.69 2.66 -6.36
CA TRP A 36 8.25 1.52 -5.68
C TRP A 36 9.75 1.70 -5.45
N ARG A 37 10.15 1.84 -4.19
CA ARG A 37 11.56 1.94 -3.79
C ARG A 37 12.05 0.59 -3.29
N ALA A 38 12.69 -0.17 -4.17
CA ALA A 38 13.09 -1.55 -3.93
C ALA A 38 14.18 -1.73 -2.86
N ASP A 39 15.04 -0.72 -2.68
CA ASP A 39 16.15 -0.73 -1.72
C ASP A 39 15.76 -0.28 -0.31
N TYR A 40 14.60 0.32 -0.13
CA TYR A 40 14.15 0.76 1.20
C TYR A 40 13.74 -0.42 2.04
N GLU A 41 14.25 -0.48 3.27
CA GLU A 41 14.01 -1.58 4.21
C GLU A 41 13.34 -1.08 5.48
N HIS A 42 12.31 -1.79 5.93
CA HIS A 42 11.67 -1.59 7.22
C HIS A 42 11.18 -2.92 7.78
N ALA A 43 11.39 -3.15 9.09
CA ALA A 43 11.00 -4.39 9.79
C ALA A 43 11.50 -5.69 9.13
N GLY A 44 12.67 -5.66 8.46
CA GLY A 44 13.25 -6.81 7.77
C GLY A 44 12.71 -7.06 6.36
N VAL A 45 11.80 -6.20 5.87
CA VAL A 45 11.18 -6.30 4.55
C VAL A 45 11.68 -5.18 3.65
N LYS A 46 11.96 -5.51 2.39
CA LYS A 46 12.38 -4.54 1.36
C LYS A 46 11.26 -4.22 0.37
N GLY A 47 11.34 -3.00 -0.16
CA GLY A 47 10.44 -2.52 -1.19
C GLY A 47 9.15 -1.90 -0.64
N PHE A 48 8.97 -0.62 -0.87
CA PHE A 48 7.82 0.16 -0.40
C PHE A 48 7.40 1.20 -1.43
N ILE A 49 6.11 1.50 -1.46
CA ILE A 49 5.60 2.70 -2.12
C ILE A 49 6.02 3.89 -1.27
N LEU A 50 6.87 4.75 -1.80
CA LEU A 50 7.36 5.95 -1.11
C LEU A 50 7.16 7.20 -1.96
N PRO A 51 7.02 8.37 -1.33
CA PRO A 51 6.81 9.61 -2.03
C PRO A 51 8.08 10.07 -2.76
N ARG A 52 7.88 10.68 -3.93
CA ARG A 52 8.93 11.33 -4.72
C ARG A 52 8.50 12.76 -5.06
N ASP A 53 9.48 13.66 -5.17
CA ASP A 53 9.24 14.98 -5.72
C ASP A 53 9.10 14.93 -7.26
N LYS A 54 8.81 16.09 -7.87
CA LYS A 54 8.67 16.22 -9.33
C LYS A 54 9.99 16.01 -10.09
N GLU A 55 11.13 16.16 -9.42
CA GLU A 55 12.46 15.88 -9.94
C GLU A 55 12.82 14.39 -9.84
N GLY A 56 12.00 13.60 -9.13
CA GLY A 56 12.19 12.16 -8.95
C GLY A 56 13.04 11.76 -7.74
N ASN A 57 13.35 12.68 -6.83
CA ASN A 57 14.07 12.38 -5.60
C ASN A 57 13.12 11.77 -4.55
N TRP A 58 13.61 10.82 -3.79
CA TRP A 58 12.86 10.24 -2.68
C TRP A 58 12.76 11.22 -1.51
N LEU A 59 11.55 11.30 -0.93
CA LEU A 59 11.26 12.19 0.20
C LEU A 59 11.31 11.41 1.52
N ASP A 60 12.50 11.08 1.96
CA ASP A 60 12.75 10.38 3.24
C ASP A 60 12.90 11.35 4.43
N LYS A 61 13.04 12.64 4.16
CA LYS A 61 13.11 13.70 5.17
C LYS A 61 12.14 14.81 4.79
N ILE A 62 10.99 14.84 5.44
CA ILE A 62 9.98 15.84 5.13
C ILE A 62 10.07 16.95 6.17
N PRO A 63 10.33 18.19 5.73
CA PRO A 63 10.09 19.33 6.60
C PRO A 63 8.58 19.42 6.85
N PHE A 64 8.16 19.36 8.09
CA PHE A 64 6.78 19.58 8.55
C PHE A 64 6.32 21.03 8.31
N GLY A 65 6.52 21.55 7.11
CA GLY A 65 6.26 22.95 6.80
C GLY A 65 4.79 23.36 6.74
N ASN A 66 3.85 22.43 6.63
CA ASN A 66 2.44 22.73 6.37
C ASN A 66 1.45 21.97 7.28
N SER A 67 1.90 21.32 8.34
CA SER A 67 0.96 20.77 9.30
C SER A 67 0.42 21.91 10.19
N HIS A 68 -0.86 21.87 10.50
CA HIS A 68 -1.46 22.75 11.50
C HIS A 68 -0.83 22.56 12.90
N ILE A 69 0.10 21.63 13.03
CA ILE A 69 0.88 21.33 14.21
C ILE A 69 2.23 22.03 14.06
N GLN A 70 2.41 23.11 14.82
CA GLN A 70 3.61 23.95 14.78
C GLN A 70 4.89 23.26 15.25
N LYS A 71 4.78 22.12 15.97
CA LYS A 71 5.93 21.30 16.38
C LYS A 71 5.51 19.83 16.34
N PRO A 72 6.14 18.99 15.53
CA PRO A 72 5.91 17.55 15.58
C PRO A 72 6.41 17.03 16.94
N THR A 73 5.53 16.34 17.66
CA THR A 73 5.85 15.66 18.94
C THR A 73 6.26 14.21 18.75
N PHE A 74 6.47 13.78 17.50
CA PHE A 74 6.80 12.41 17.11
C PHE A 74 7.86 12.37 16.02
N THR A 75 8.56 11.26 15.92
CA THR A 75 9.52 11.03 14.85
C THR A 75 8.78 10.69 13.56
N TYR A 76 9.07 11.41 12.47
CA TYR A 76 8.51 11.07 11.18
C TYR A 76 9.11 9.76 10.64
N THR A 77 8.24 8.89 10.14
CA THR A 77 8.62 7.72 9.37
C THR A 77 7.79 7.67 8.07
N PRO A 78 8.42 7.40 6.92
CA PRO A 78 7.69 7.34 5.65
C PRO A 78 6.86 6.06 5.50
N VAL A 79 7.06 5.04 6.34
CA VAL A 79 6.46 3.71 6.17
C VAL A 79 5.36 3.41 7.17
N THR A 80 5.43 3.95 8.38
CA THR A 80 4.45 3.75 9.43
C THR A 80 4.02 5.09 10.02
N PHE A 81 2.86 5.10 10.62
CA PHE A 81 2.42 6.22 11.42
C PHE A 81 2.94 6.06 12.85
N GLU A 82 3.69 7.05 13.33
CA GLU A 82 4.15 7.15 14.71
C GLU A 82 3.73 8.48 15.29
N GLY A 83 2.87 8.46 16.30
CA GLY A 83 2.43 9.68 16.97
C GLY A 83 1.02 9.58 17.54
N PRO A 84 0.54 10.67 18.17
CA PRO A 84 -0.83 10.71 18.68
C PRO A 84 -1.85 10.51 17.57
N TRP A 85 -2.93 9.78 17.85
CA TRP A 85 -3.99 9.47 16.89
C TRP A 85 -4.61 10.72 16.22
N TYR A 86 -4.59 11.86 16.87
CA TYR A 86 -5.09 13.13 16.34
C TYR A 86 -4.08 13.86 15.45
N THR A 87 -2.86 13.33 15.29
CA THR A 87 -1.89 13.90 14.38
C THR A 87 -2.40 13.67 12.97
N PRO A 88 -2.55 14.72 12.16
CA PRO A 88 -3.17 14.59 10.86
C PRO A 88 -2.23 13.89 9.88
N TRP A 89 -2.09 12.58 10.01
CA TRP A 89 -1.32 11.71 9.13
C TRP A 89 -1.88 11.73 7.68
N TRP A 90 -3.14 12.07 7.50
CA TRP A 90 -3.71 12.37 6.18
C TRP A 90 -3.13 13.66 5.53
N ASN A 91 -2.43 14.49 6.25
CA ASN A 91 -1.67 15.61 5.69
C ASN A 91 -0.26 15.19 5.25
N MET A 92 0.09 13.94 5.45
CA MET A 92 1.31 13.33 4.94
C MET A 92 1.05 12.83 3.50
N PHE A 93 1.96 12.02 2.96
CA PHE A 93 1.86 11.58 1.57
C PHE A 93 0.87 10.45 1.33
N PHE A 94 0.44 9.78 2.39
CA PHE A 94 -0.50 8.66 2.32
C PHE A 94 -1.78 9.05 3.06
N TYR A 95 -2.81 9.28 2.27
CA TYR A 95 -4.11 9.64 2.81
C TYR A 95 -4.72 8.46 3.59
N GLU A 96 -4.98 8.68 4.87
CA GLU A 96 -5.64 7.72 5.77
C GLU A 96 -4.96 6.35 5.90
N ALA A 97 -3.69 6.23 5.55
CA ALA A 97 -2.96 4.98 5.61
C ALA A 97 -1.46 5.20 5.71
N SER A 98 -0.71 4.13 5.86
CA SER A 98 0.75 4.10 5.86
C SER A 98 1.29 3.61 4.52
N SER A 99 2.60 3.72 4.31
CA SER A 99 3.26 3.08 3.18
C SER A 99 3.14 1.55 3.21
N TRP A 100 3.04 0.93 4.39
CA TRP A 100 2.78 -0.50 4.51
C TRP A 100 1.47 -0.90 3.84
N GLU A 101 0.40 -0.15 4.11
CA GLU A 101 -0.94 -0.41 3.57
C GLU A 101 -1.00 -0.12 2.08
N TYR A 102 -0.50 1.05 1.65
CA TYR A 102 -0.48 1.41 0.22
C TYR A 102 0.42 0.51 -0.62
N ALA A 103 1.52 0.00 -0.06
CA ALA A 103 2.37 -0.96 -0.76
C ALA A 103 1.69 -2.32 -1.01
N LEU A 104 0.63 -2.63 -0.28
CA LEU A 104 -0.20 -3.83 -0.47
C LEU A 104 -1.51 -3.55 -1.21
N SER A 105 -1.86 -2.28 -1.41
CA SER A 105 -3.10 -1.85 -2.08
C SER A 105 -2.91 -1.69 -3.60
N ILE A 106 -2.51 -2.76 -4.29
CA ILE A 106 -2.34 -2.82 -5.75
C ILE A 106 -3.24 -3.93 -6.34
N PRO A 107 -4.58 -3.81 -6.22
CA PRO A 107 -5.50 -4.90 -6.52
C PRO A 107 -5.53 -5.32 -8.00
N HIS A 108 -5.11 -4.44 -8.90
CA HIS A 108 -5.11 -4.66 -10.34
C HIS A 108 -3.83 -5.34 -10.87
N ASP A 109 -2.75 -5.40 -10.06
CA ASP A 109 -1.46 -5.98 -10.46
C ASP A 109 -0.82 -6.75 -9.29
N VAL A 110 -1.58 -7.62 -8.62
CA VAL A 110 -1.07 -8.45 -7.53
C VAL A 110 0.10 -9.34 -7.98
N PRO A 111 0.09 -9.96 -9.18
CA PRO A 111 1.26 -10.69 -9.66
C PRO A 111 2.51 -9.82 -9.77
N GLY A 112 2.40 -8.62 -10.32
CA GLY A 112 3.50 -7.66 -10.40
C GLY A 112 3.98 -7.21 -9.02
N LEU A 113 3.08 -7.06 -8.06
CA LEU A 113 3.44 -6.76 -6.67
C LEU A 113 4.23 -7.92 -6.04
N ILE A 114 3.80 -9.16 -6.22
CA ILE A 114 4.51 -10.35 -5.74
C ILE A 114 5.93 -10.41 -6.33
N GLU A 115 6.07 -10.12 -7.62
CA GLU A 115 7.37 -10.04 -8.29
C GLU A 115 8.26 -8.96 -7.66
N GLN A 116 7.73 -7.75 -7.44
CA GLN A 116 8.47 -6.65 -6.79
C GLN A 116 8.88 -7.00 -5.36
N CYS A 117 8.12 -7.80 -4.66
CA CYS A 117 8.46 -8.30 -3.32
C CYS A 117 9.50 -9.43 -3.33
N GLY A 118 9.89 -9.95 -4.49
CA GLY A 118 10.88 -11.01 -4.64
C GLY A 118 10.31 -12.43 -4.64
N GLY A 119 9.03 -12.57 -5.02
CA GLY A 119 8.35 -13.86 -5.20
C GLY A 119 7.38 -14.20 -4.08
N LYS A 120 6.71 -15.36 -4.25
CA LYS A 120 5.59 -15.78 -3.39
C LYS A 120 5.99 -15.98 -1.93
N GLU A 121 7.13 -16.59 -1.68
CA GLU A 121 7.61 -16.89 -0.33
C GLU A 121 7.88 -15.59 0.45
N LYS A 122 8.55 -14.63 -0.17
CA LYS A 122 8.83 -13.33 0.45
C LYS A 122 7.57 -12.48 0.61
N PHE A 123 6.61 -12.64 -0.29
CA PHE A 123 5.33 -11.96 -0.18
C PHE A 123 4.48 -12.53 0.95
N ASP A 124 4.46 -13.86 1.15
CA ASP A 124 3.82 -14.52 2.29
C ASP A 124 4.42 -14.03 3.62
N GLU A 125 5.76 -14.02 3.71
CA GLU A 125 6.50 -13.52 4.87
C GLU A 125 6.21 -12.03 5.15
N ARG A 126 6.12 -11.21 4.09
CA ARG A 126 5.75 -9.80 4.20
C ARG A 126 4.35 -9.61 4.77
N LEU A 127 3.39 -10.43 4.36
CA LEU A 127 2.02 -10.39 4.89
C LEU A 127 2.00 -10.80 6.37
N ASP A 128 2.73 -11.85 6.75
CA ASP A 128 2.85 -12.24 8.15
C ASP A 128 3.40 -11.08 9.01
N ILE A 129 4.50 -10.47 8.58
CA ILE A 129 5.09 -9.32 9.28
C ILE A 129 4.11 -8.15 9.39
N PHE A 130 3.34 -7.87 8.33
CA PHE A 130 2.35 -6.80 8.30
C PHE A 130 1.29 -6.97 9.39
N PHE A 131 0.74 -8.18 9.54
CA PHE A 131 -0.26 -8.47 10.55
C PHE A 131 0.36 -8.62 11.96
N ASP A 132 1.44 -9.37 12.10
CA ASP A 132 2.06 -9.69 13.39
C ASP A 132 2.68 -8.46 14.09
N LYS A 133 3.12 -7.47 13.30
CA LYS A 133 3.64 -6.19 13.82
C LYS A 133 2.55 -5.15 14.06
N GLY A 134 1.29 -5.46 13.77
CA GLY A 134 0.18 -4.52 13.96
C GLY A 134 0.20 -3.35 12.98
N PHE A 135 0.77 -3.50 11.77
CA PHE A 135 0.74 -2.46 10.74
C PHE A 135 -0.60 -2.40 10.01
N PHE A 136 -1.43 -3.43 10.18
CA PHE A 136 -2.79 -3.48 9.64
C PHE A 136 -3.71 -2.53 10.40
N ASN A 137 -4.50 -1.76 9.66
CA ASN A 137 -5.55 -0.91 10.22
C ASN A 137 -6.89 -1.24 9.54
N VAL A 138 -7.81 -1.82 10.30
CA VAL A 138 -9.14 -2.19 9.81
C VAL A 138 -10.07 -0.98 9.62
N ASN A 139 -9.71 0.18 10.14
CA ASN A 139 -10.59 1.36 10.12
C ASN A 139 -10.64 2.05 8.75
N ASN A 140 -9.74 1.68 7.82
CA ASN A 140 -9.61 2.35 6.52
C ASN A 140 -9.60 1.38 5.36
N GLU A 141 -10.21 1.81 4.26
CA GLU A 141 -10.43 1.04 3.03
C GLU A 141 -9.16 0.51 2.37
N PRO A 142 -8.00 1.21 2.38
CA PRO A 142 -6.79 0.70 1.72
C PRO A 142 -6.36 -0.69 2.19
N SER A 143 -6.68 -1.05 3.44
CA SER A 143 -6.29 -2.33 4.03
C SER A 143 -7.32 -3.45 3.88
N PHE A 144 -8.56 -3.18 3.45
CA PHE A 144 -9.65 -4.17 3.47
C PHE A 144 -9.39 -5.43 2.64
N LEU A 145 -8.67 -5.30 1.54
CA LEU A 145 -8.34 -6.45 0.68
C LEU A 145 -7.07 -7.19 1.11
N THR A 146 -6.28 -6.62 2.02
CA THR A 146 -4.97 -7.17 2.38
C THR A 146 -5.05 -8.60 2.93
N PRO A 147 -6.00 -8.99 3.80
CA PRO A 147 -6.11 -10.38 4.25
C PRO A 147 -6.33 -11.38 3.11
N CYS A 148 -6.97 -10.95 2.02
CA CYS A 148 -7.24 -11.81 0.87
C CYS A 148 -6.00 -12.03 -0.01
N LEU A 149 -4.93 -11.26 0.15
CA LEU A 149 -3.71 -11.40 -0.64
C LEU A 149 -3.00 -12.73 -0.44
N TYR A 150 -3.20 -13.40 0.70
CA TYR A 150 -2.69 -14.74 0.95
C TYR A 150 -3.16 -15.78 -0.08
N HIS A 151 -4.34 -15.59 -0.69
CA HIS A 151 -4.81 -16.49 -1.76
C HIS A 151 -3.87 -16.51 -2.97
N TRP A 152 -3.23 -15.40 -3.29
CA TRP A 152 -2.31 -15.29 -4.43
C TRP A 152 -1.00 -16.07 -4.24
N VAL A 153 -0.66 -16.38 -3.00
CA VAL A 153 0.51 -17.17 -2.65
C VAL A 153 0.17 -18.60 -2.21
N GLY A 154 -1.11 -18.99 -2.35
CA GLY A 154 -1.56 -20.36 -2.04
C GLY A 154 -1.78 -20.63 -0.55
N ARG A 155 -2.00 -19.59 0.24
CA ARG A 155 -2.22 -19.67 1.68
C ARG A 155 -3.63 -19.19 2.10
N PRO A 156 -4.71 -19.82 1.57
CA PRO A 156 -6.07 -19.47 1.97
C PRO A 156 -6.36 -19.74 3.46
N ASP A 157 -5.62 -20.66 4.07
CA ASP A 157 -5.62 -20.91 5.50
C ASP A 157 -5.32 -19.64 6.29
N LYS A 158 -4.19 -18.98 6.01
CA LYS A 158 -3.82 -17.72 6.67
C LYS A 158 -4.85 -16.60 6.41
N SER A 159 -5.41 -16.53 5.19
CA SER A 159 -6.46 -15.55 4.90
C SER A 159 -7.65 -15.73 5.84
N GLY A 160 -8.12 -16.96 6.03
CA GLY A 160 -9.23 -17.27 6.95
C GLY A 160 -8.90 -16.90 8.38
N ASP A 161 -7.71 -17.26 8.86
CA ASP A 161 -7.27 -16.96 10.23
C ASP A 161 -7.21 -15.45 10.48
N ARG A 162 -6.60 -14.66 9.57
CA ARG A 162 -6.52 -13.20 9.72
C ARG A 162 -7.88 -12.51 9.67
N ILE A 163 -8.78 -12.94 8.78
CA ILE A 163 -10.14 -12.40 8.74
C ILE A 163 -10.87 -12.70 10.05
N HIS A 164 -10.72 -13.91 10.59
CA HIS A 164 -11.33 -14.29 11.87
C HIS A 164 -10.77 -13.44 13.03
N GLU A 165 -9.46 -13.26 13.12
CA GLU A 165 -8.81 -12.39 14.11
C GLU A 165 -9.33 -10.95 14.05
N ILE A 166 -9.45 -10.40 12.83
CA ILE A 166 -9.97 -9.04 12.61
C ILE A 166 -11.41 -8.91 13.11
N ILE A 167 -12.28 -9.85 12.73
CA ILE A 167 -13.69 -9.85 13.17
C ILE A 167 -13.79 -9.94 14.69
N LEU A 168 -13.02 -10.83 15.31
CA LEU A 168 -13.01 -10.97 16.78
C LEU A 168 -12.51 -9.70 17.47
N SER A 169 -11.52 -9.01 16.90
CA SER A 169 -11.03 -7.76 17.47
C SER A 169 -12.08 -6.65 17.48
N LEU A 170 -13.00 -6.65 16.50
CA LEU A 170 -14.09 -5.69 16.40
C LEU A 170 -15.27 -5.99 17.35
N ILE A 171 -15.43 -7.23 17.79
CA ILE A 171 -16.52 -7.63 18.69
C ILE A 171 -16.21 -7.24 20.15
N HIS A 172 -14.97 -7.03 20.48
CA HIS A 172 -14.52 -6.70 21.86
C HIS A 172 -14.31 -5.18 22.09
N ILE A 173 -14.75 -4.34 21.16
CA ILE A 173 -14.87 -2.90 21.33
C ILE A 173 -16.30 -2.59 21.78
#